data_b563375549d41628b4ca26bb50e08125
#
_entry.id   b563375549d41628b4ca26bb50e08125
#
_cell.length_a   1.000
_cell.length_b   1.000
_cell.length_c   1.000
_cell.angle_alpha   90.00
_cell.angle_beta   90.00
_cell.angle_gamma   90.00
#
_symmetry.space_group_name_H-M   'P 1'
#
loop_
_entity.id
_entity.type
_entity.pdbx_description
1 polymer ?
#
loop_
_entity_poly.entity_id
_entity_poly.type
_entity_poly.pdbx_seq_one_letter_code
_entity_poly.pdbx_strand_id
1 'polypeptide(L)'
;ELADKIAAADGYVMVSPEYNHSMSPALAHLLNHFGSSLFSYKPSAIVTYSAGQWGGVRAAVGMRSFLSELGCLPVSAMIHIPKAHEVLAEDGHFLEPVDAEKWTSYFARTFTQLTWWASAAQNQRNAIDPHKLAPAFKKDPRKEIPPQETPNNSSLSFRTQ
;
A
#
# COMPACT_ATOMS: atom_id res chain seq x y z
N GLU A 1 -13.93 -14.00 -8.27
CA GLU A 1 -14.84 -12.93 -7.78
C GLU A 1 -14.09 -11.79 -7.08
N LEU A 2 -13.30 -12.02 -6.00
CA LEU A 2 -12.55 -10.92 -5.36
C LEU A 2 -11.34 -10.49 -6.20
N ALA A 3 -10.61 -11.43 -6.78
CA ALA A 3 -9.52 -11.14 -7.72
C ALA A 3 -9.99 -10.25 -8.89
N ASP A 4 -11.17 -10.52 -9.43
CA ASP A 4 -11.73 -9.75 -10.56
C ASP A 4 -12.04 -8.30 -10.15
N LYS A 5 -12.55 -8.10 -8.92
CA LYS A 5 -12.78 -6.76 -8.37
C LYS A 5 -11.47 -5.99 -8.18
N ILE A 6 -10.43 -6.65 -7.65
CA ILE A 6 -9.11 -6.05 -7.49
C ILE A 6 -8.52 -5.70 -8.86
N ALA A 7 -8.61 -6.61 -9.83
CA ALA A 7 -8.12 -6.38 -11.18
C ALA A 7 -8.83 -5.22 -11.88
N ALA A 8 -10.16 -5.10 -11.72
CA ALA A 8 -10.97 -4.07 -12.36
C ALA A 8 -10.83 -2.68 -11.73
N ALA A 9 -10.38 -2.58 -10.49
CA ALA A 9 -10.22 -1.30 -9.81
C ALA A 9 -9.07 -0.49 -10.39
N ASP A 10 -9.22 0.83 -10.49
CA ASP A 10 -8.20 1.77 -10.94
C ASP A 10 -7.33 2.35 -9.82
N GLY A 11 -7.71 2.11 -8.59
CA GLY A 11 -6.98 2.49 -7.37
C GLY A 11 -7.58 1.83 -6.14
N TYR A 12 -6.90 1.93 -5.02
CA TYR A 12 -7.26 1.23 -3.79
C TYR A 12 -7.26 2.17 -2.60
N VAL A 13 -8.16 1.93 -1.65
CA VAL A 13 -8.10 2.51 -0.31
C VAL A 13 -7.80 1.39 0.68
N MET A 14 -6.62 1.41 1.27
CA MET A 14 -6.14 0.42 2.22
C MET A 14 -6.41 0.91 3.64
N VAL A 15 -7.40 0.32 4.28
CA VAL A 15 -7.83 0.69 5.65
C VAL A 15 -7.33 -0.35 6.64
N SER A 16 -6.62 0.08 7.67
CA SER A 16 -6.09 -0.81 8.71
C SER A 16 -6.10 -0.19 10.10
N PRO A 17 -6.51 -0.93 11.14
CA PRO A 17 -6.09 -0.60 12.50
C PRO A 17 -4.57 -0.77 12.65
N GLU A 18 -4.00 -0.15 13.67
CA GLU A 18 -2.64 -0.44 14.10
C GLU A 18 -2.65 -1.52 15.17
N TYR A 19 -2.01 -2.66 14.89
CA TYR A 19 -1.72 -3.73 15.84
C TYR A 19 -0.21 -3.92 15.98
N ASN A 20 0.30 -3.76 17.20
CA ASN A 20 1.74 -3.93 17.48
C ASN A 20 2.64 -3.13 16.50
N HIS A 21 2.29 -1.87 16.26
CA HIS A 21 2.97 -0.96 15.33
C HIS A 21 2.96 -1.40 13.85
N SER A 22 2.05 -2.30 13.47
CA SER A 22 1.92 -2.80 12.09
C SER A 22 0.48 -2.78 11.61
N MET A 23 0.28 -3.02 10.30
CA MET A 23 -1.05 -3.24 9.74
C MET A 23 -1.70 -4.50 10.34
N SER A 24 -3.01 -4.63 10.21
CA SER A 24 -3.72 -5.81 10.67
C SER A 24 -3.26 -7.07 9.93
N PRO A 25 -3.14 -8.22 10.61
CA PRO A 25 -2.83 -9.50 9.96
C PRO A 25 -3.82 -9.86 8.87
N ALA A 26 -5.10 -9.51 9.03
CA ALA A 26 -6.14 -9.78 8.03
C ALA A 26 -5.87 -9.04 6.71
N LEU A 27 -5.51 -7.75 6.76
CA LEU A 27 -5.16 -6.99 5.56
C LEU A 27 -3.88 -7.54 4.92
N ALA A 28 -2.84 -7.80 5.72
CA ALA A 28 -1.59 -8.37 5.22
C ALA A 28 -1.82 -9.72 4.53
N HIS A 29 -2.63 -10.60 5.13
CA HIS A 29 -2.99 -11.89 4.54
C HIS A 29 -3.72 -11.71 3.21
N LEU A 30 -4.73 -10.84 3.17
CA LEU A 30 -5.49 -10.55 1.95
C LEU A 30 -4.56 -10.08 0.81
N LEU A 31 -3.69 -9.13 1.08
CA LEU A 31 -2.80 -8.56 0.08
C LEU A 31 -1.77 -9.59 -0.43
N ASN A 32 -1.19 -10.39 0.48
CA ASN A 32 -0.26 -11.46 0.12
C ASN A 32 -0.93 -12.60 -0.68
N HIS A 33 -2.24 -12.81 -0.49
CA HIS A 33 -2.95 -13.87 -1.21
C HIS A 33 -3.04 -13.60 -2.72
N PHE A 34 -3.20 -12.35 -3.12
CA PHE A 34 -3.42 -11.98 -4.52
C PHE A 34 -2.14 -11.56 -5.27
N GLY A 35 -1.12 -11.11 -4.58
CA GLY A 35 0.18 -10.74 -5.15
C GLY A 35 0.17 -9.52 -6.07
N SER A 36 1.37 -9.17 -6.55
CA SER A 36 1.63 -7.93 -7.28
C SER A 36 0.96 -7.84 -8.66
N SER A 37 0.70 -8.95 -9.32
CA SER A 37 0.13 -8.94 -10.67
C SER A 37 -1.26 -8.29 -10.79
N LEU A 38 -2.01 -8.20 -9.67
CA LEU A 38 -3.32 -7.55 -9.64
C LEU A 38 -3.23 -6.08 -9.20
N PHE A 39 -2.23 -5.73 -8.39
CA PHE A 39 -2.12 -4.42 -7.75
C PHE A 39 -1.22 -3.45 -8.52
N SER A 40 -0.31 -3.96 -9.35
CA SER A 40 0.70 -3.15 -10.03
C SER A 40 0.13 -2.06 -10.94
N TYR A 41 0.86 -0.95 -11.03
CA TYR A 41 0.55 0.21 -11.87
C TYR A 41 -0.74 0.94 -11.52
N LYS A 42 -1.18 0.83 -10.28
CA LYS A 42 -2.37 1.49 -9.75
C LYS A 42 -2.04 2.22 -8.44
N PRO A 43 -2.62 3.40 -8.19
CA PRO A 43 -2.38 4.11 -6.94
C PRO A 43 -3.13 3.49 -5.77
N SER A 44 -2.63 3.77 -4.57
CA SER A 44 -3.29 3.40 -3.32
C SER A 44 -3.26 4.55 -2.32
N ALA A 45 -4.35 4.72 -1.57
CA ALA A 45 -4.43 5.58 -0.40
C ALA A 45 -4.32 4.73 0.87
N ILE A 46 -3.66 5.25 1.89
CA ILE A 46 -3.50 4.59 3.17
C ILE A 46 -4.36 5.32 4.20
N VAL A 47 -5.22 4.57 4.87
CA VAL A 47 -6.05 5.03 5.98
C VAL A 47 -5.75 4.15 7.18
N THR A 48 -5.32 4.75 8.28
CA THR A 48 -5.07 4.03 9.52
C THR A 48 -5.83 4.62 10.68
N TYR A 49 -6.14 3.80 11.66
CA TYR A 49 -6.82 4.22 12.87
C TYR A 49 -6.29 3.48 14.10
N SER A 50 -6.51 4.04 15.27
CA SER A 50 -6.19 3.39 16.54
C SER A 50 -7.09 3.89 17.67
N ALA A 51 -7.19 3.10 18.73
CA ALA A 51 -7.81 3.55 19.99
C ALA A 51 -6.94 4.59 20.72
N GLY A 52 -5.64 4.62 20.46
CA GLY A 52 -4.69 5.56 21.03
C GLY A 52 -4.51 6.84 20.22
N GLN A 53 -3.68 7.74 20.73
CA GLN A 53 -3.47 9.10 20.21
C GLN A 53 -2.73 9.19 18.87
N TRP A 54 -2.14 8.10 18.36
CA TRP A 54 -1.25 8.15 17.20
C TRP A 54 -1.93 7.80 15.86
N GLY A 55 -3.19 7.36 15.89
CA GLY A 55 -3.97 7.12 14.67
C GLY A 55 -3.39 6.08 13.71
N GLY A 56 -2.51 5.20 14.19
CA GLY A 56 -1.94 4.16 13.34
C GLY A 56 -0.76 4.61 12.45
N VAL A 57 -0.08 5.68 12.79
CA VAL A 57 1.03 6.24 11.98
C VAL A 57 2.12 5.21 11.68
N ARG A 58 2.48 4.34 12.63
CA ARG A 58 3.53 3.34 12.43
C ARG A 58 3.11 2.25 11.46
N ALA A 59 1.86 1.81 11.55
CA ALA A 59 1.27 0.90 10.58
C ALA A 59 1.27 1.52 9.17
N ALA A 60 0.90 2.79 9.05
CA ALA A 60 0.88 3.51 7.77
C ALA A 60 2.27 3.59 7.12
N VAL A 61 3.32 3.87 7.90
CA VAL A 61 4.71 3.89 7.39
C VAL A 61 5.12 2.51 6.86
N GLY A 62 4.82 1.44 7.59
CA GLY A 62 5.08 0.06 7.14
C GLY A 62 4.28 -0.30 5.88
N MET A 63 3.02 0.14 5.81
CA MET A 63 2.17 -0.08 4.64
C MET A 63 2.71 0.57 3.37
N ARG A 64 3.41 1.71 3.45
CA ARG A 64 4.01 2.33 2.25
C ARG A 64 5.01 1.41 1.57
N SER A 65 5.92 0.80 2.32
CA SER A 65 6.90 -0.14 1.78
C SER A 65 6.23 -1.40 1.25
N PHE A 66 5.28 -1.94 2.00
CA PHE A 66 4.54 -3.14 1.62
C PHE A 66 3.76 -2.95 0.31
N LEU A 67 3.03 -1.83 0.17
CA LEU A 67 2.24 -1.54 -1.02
C LEU A 67 3.12 -1.23 -2.23
N SER A 68 4.27 -0.60 -2.02
CA SER A 68 5.25 -0.37 -3.09
C SER A 68 5.81 -1.68 -3.62
N GLU A 69 6.08 -2.67 -2.77
CA GLU A 69 6.50 -4.02 -3.18
C GLU A 69 5.40 -4.76 -3.95
N LEU A 70 4.13 -4.54 -3.62
CA LEU A 70 3.00 -5.03 -4.41
C LEU A 70 2.84 -4.31 -5.77
N GLY A 71 3.67 -3.30 -6.05
CA GLY A 71 3.60 -2.51 -7.28
C GLY A 71 2.55 -1.39 -7.25
N CYS A 72 1.87 -1.16 -6.11
CA CYS A 72 1.03 0.00 -5.92
C CYS A 72 1.87 1.28 -5.85
N LEU A 73 1.26 2.41 -6.25
CA LEU A 73 1.80 3.74 -6.00
C LEU A 73 1.08 4.37 -4.79
N PRO A 74 1.61 4.27 -3.56
CA PRO A 74 0.99 4.94 -2.41
C PRO A 74 1.06 6.46 -2.59
N VAL A 75 -0.11 7.12 -2.58
CA VAL A 75 -0.17 8.58 -2.67
C VAL A 75 0.49 9.22 -1.45
N SER A 76 0.96 10.46 -1.58
CA SER A 76 1.77 11.09 -0.51
C SER A 76 0.96 11.41 0.74
N ALA A 77 -0.29 11.84 0.58
CA ALA A 77 -1.18 12.09 1.72
C ALA A 77 -1.72 10.77 2.29
N MET A 78 -1.77 10.69 3.61
CA MET A 78 -2.34 9.57 4.35
C MET A 78 -3.38 10.07 5.33
N ILE A 79 -4.32 9.23 5.71
CA ILE A 79 -5.32 9.51 6.73
C ILE A 79 -4.96 8.73 7.99
N HIS A 80 -4.86 9.45 9.12
CA HIS A 80 -4.64 8.87 10.43
C HIS A 80 -5.77 9.31 11.36
N ILE A 81 -6.47 8.34 11.97
CA ILE A 81 -7.60 8.60 12.86
C ILE A 81 -7.21 8.17 14.27
N PRO A 82 -6.67 9.10 15.09
CA PRO A 82 -6.42 8.83 16.50
C PRO A 82 -7.74 8.71 17.25
N LYS A 83 -7.75 7.89 18.29
CA LYS A 83 -8.92 7.69 19.17
C LYS A 83 -10.21 7.52 18.35
N ALA A 84 -10.18 6.59 17.40
CA ALA A 84 -11.22 6.45 16.39
C ALA A 84 -12.65 6.37 16.98
N HIS A 85 -12.81 5.79 18.16
CA HIS A 85 -14.07 5.69 18.89
C HIS A 85 -14.57 7.02 19.48
N GLU A 86 -13.71 8.07 19.54
CA GLU A 86 -14.10 9.44 19.91
C GLU A 86 -14.41 10.31 18.67
N VAL A 87 -14.08 9.83 17.46
CA VAL A 87 -14.22 10.56 16.20
C VAL A 87 -15.39 10.06 15.36
N LEU A 88 -15.56 8.75 15.29
CA LEU A 88 -16.55 8.09 14.42
C LEU A 88 -17.45 7.14 15.23
N ALA A 89 -18.73 7.19 14.94
CA ALA A 89 -19.70 6.19 15.38
C ALA A 89 -19.60 4.91 14.56
N GLU A 90 -20.28 3.83 15.01
CA GLU A 90 -20.27 2.54 14.32
C GLU A 90 -20.83 2.59 12.89
N ASP A 91 -21.77 3.50 12.64
CA ASP A 91 -22.36 3.72 11.31
C ASP A 91 -21.55 4.68 10.42
N GLY A 92 -20.41 5.20 10.95
CA GLY A 92 -19.45 6.02 10.23
C GLY A 92 -19.70 7.52 10.25
N HIS A 93 -20.73 8.02 10.94
CA HIS A 93 -20.88 9.45 11.09
C HIS A 93 -19.94 10.01 12.19
N PHE A 94 -19.63 11.30 12.10
CA PHE A 94 -18.79 11.97 13.10
C PHE A 94 -19.55 12.18 14.41
N LEU A 95 -18.87 11.92 15.52
CA LEU A 95 -19.41 12.13 16.87
C LEU A 95 -19.28 13.60 17.30
N GLU A 96 -20.23 14.10 18.10
CA GLU A 96 -20.07 15.37 18.79
C GLU A 96 -19.02 15.25 19.93
N PRO A 97 -18.17 16.25 20.18
CA PRO A 97 -18.10 17.57 19.52
C PRO A 97 -17.06 17.68 18.38
N VAL A 98 -16.93 16.65 17.57
CA VAL A 98 -15.91 16.59 16.49
C VAL A 98 -16.26 17.59 15.38
N ASP A 99 -15.27 18.33 14.92
CA ASP A 99 -15.38 19.22 13.76
C ASP A 99 -15.43 18.41 12.46
N ALA A 100 -16.63 18.03 12.05
CA ALA A 100 -16.86 17.20 10.86
C ALA A 100 -16.35 17.85 9.56
N GLU A 101 -16.39 19.18 9.46
CA GLU A 101 -15.92 19.89 8.27
C GLU A 101 -14.39 19.79 8.13
N LYS A 102 -13.65 19.96 9.22
CA LYS A 102 -12.20 19.76 9.26
C LYS A 102 -11.81 18.32 8.91
N TRP A 103 -12.50 17.34 9.46
CA TRP A 103 -12.23 15.93 9.16
C TRP A 103 -12.53 15.60 7.70
N THR A 104 -13.65 16.09 7.17
CA THR A 104 -14.00 15.92 5.75
C THR A 104 -12.92 16.53 4.83
N SER A 105 -12.48 17.75 5.13
CA SER A 105 -11.40 18.41 4.39
C SER A 105 -10.07 17.65 4.48
N TYR A 106 -9.76 17.11 5.65
CA TYR A 106 -8.57 16.28 5.85
C TYR A 106 -8.62 15.00 5.03
N PHE A 107 -9.76 14.31 4.99
CA PHE A 107 -9.94 13.12 4.16
C PHE A 107 -9.90 13.45 2.66
N ALA A 108 -10.56 14.52 2.26
CA ALA A 108 -10.65 14.97 0.87
C ALA A 108 -9.27 15.16 0.24
N ARG A 109 -8.29 15.66 0.97
CA ARG A 109 -6.91 15.82 0.49
C ARG A 109 -6.32 14.51 -0.02
N THR A 110 -6.52 13.42 0.70
CA THR A 110 -5.98 12.10 0.32
C THR A 110 -6.75 11.51 -0.87
N PHE A 111 -8.08 11.60 -0.84
CA PHE A 111 -8.90 11.07 -1.92
C PHE A 111 -8.76 11.86 -3.22
N THR A 112 -8.54 13.18 -3.16
CA THR A 112 -8.21 13.98 -4.34
C THR A 112 -6.90 13.52 -4.98
N GLN A 113 -5.86 13.23 -4.19
CA GLN A 113 -4.63 12.68 -4.73
C GLN A 113 -4.83 11.28 -5.32
N LEU A 114 -5.62 10.44 -4.66
CA LEU A 114 -5.92 9.11 -5.17
C LEU A 114 -6.62 9.16 -6.53
N THR A 115 -7.69 9.96 -6.65
CA THR A 115 -8.44 10.09 -7.91
C THR A 115 -7.62 10.70 -9.02
N TRP A 116 -6.77 11.69 -8.73
CA TRP A 116 -5.88 12.27 -9.72
C TRP A 116 -4.90 11.24 -10.29
N TRP A 117 -4.24 10.48 -9.41
CA TRP A 117 -3.31 9.43 -9.84
C TRP A 117 -4.02 8.24 -10.49
N ALA A 118 -5.23 7.87 -10.02
CA ALA A 118 -6.02 6.81 -10.62
C ALA A 118 -6.37 7.15 -12.07
N SER A 119 -6.83 8.38 -12.33
CA SER A 119 -7.14 8.86 -13.67
C SER A 119 -5.91 8.90 -14.57
N ALA A 120 -4.77 9.41 -14.07
CA ALA A 120 -3.52 9.46 -14.82
C ALA A 120 -3.03 8.06 -15.19
N ALA A 121 -3.02 7.14 -14.22
CA ALA A 121 -2.58 5.76 -14.42
C ALA A 121 -3.55 5.00 -15.36
N GLN A 122 -4.86 5.20 -15.24
CA GLN A 122 -5.85 4.59 -16.12
C GLN A 122 -5.65 5.06 -17.57
N ASN A 123 -5.50 6.36 -17.80
CA ASN A 123 -5.23 6.91 -19.13
C ASN A 123 -3.96 6.29 -19.75
N GLN A 124 -2.90 6.16 -18.96
CA GLN A 124 -1.65 5.56 -19.44
C GLN A 124 -1.80 4.06 -19.71
N ARG A 125 -2.49 3.30 -18.84
CA ARG A 125 -2.75 1.87 -19.07
C ARG A 125 -3.62 1.63 -20.31
N ASN A 126 -4.55 2.53 -20.62
CA ASN A 126 -5.37 2.45 -21.83
C ASN A 126 -4.55 2.70 -23.11
N ALA A 127 -3.52 3.54 -23.03
CA ALA A 127 -2.63 3.82 -24.15
C ALA A 127 -1.56 2.73 -24.34
N ILE A 128 -0.99 2.24 -23.25
CA ILE A 128 0.11 1.27 -23.26
C ILE A 128 -0.11 0.25 -22.14
N ASP A 129 -0.18 -1.02 -22.48
CA ASP A 129 -0.22 -2.08 -21.47
C ASP A 129 1.13 -2.18 -20.72
N PRO A 130 1.20 -1.80 -19.45
CA PRO A 130 2.45 -1.76 -18.71
C PRO A 130 3.06 -3.15 -18.50
N HIS A 131 2.23 -4.21 -18.48
CA HIS A 131 2.71 -5.58 -18.31
C HIS A 131 3.44 -6.14 -19.53
N LYS A 132 3.30 -5.49 -20.69
CA LYS A 132 4.11 -5.79 -21.88
C LYS A 132 5.49 -5.15 -21.80
N LEU A 133 5.61 -4.01 -21.12
CA LEU A 133 6.88 -3.29 -20.95
C LEU A 133 7.68 -3.84 -19.77
N ALA A 134 7.03 -3.99 -18.62
CA ALA A 134 7.61 -4.51 -17.40
C ALA A 134 6.56 -5.37 -16.66
N PRO A 135 6.51 -6.68 -16.94
CA PRO A 135 5.52 -7.56 -16.30
C PRO A 135 5.76 -7.66 -14.81
N ALA A 136 4.67 -7.57 -14.04
CA ALA A 136 4.72 -7.84 -12.61
C ALA A 136 5.01 -9.32 -12.33
N PHE A 137 5.59 -9.62 -11.18
CA PHE A 137 5.87 -10.99 -10.74
C PHE A 137 4.60 -11.86 -10.74
N LYS A 138 4.63 -12.94 -11.49
CA LYS A 138 3.48 -13.83 -11.65
C LYS A 138 3.66 -15.21 -11.05
N LYS A 139 4.86 -15.81 -11.12
CA LYS A 139 5.03 -17.23 -10.79
C LYS A 139 6.27 -17.58 -9.98
N ASP A 140 7.45 -17.13 -10.37
CA ASP A 140 8.69 -17.50 -9.71
C ASP A 140 9.62 -16.29 -9.60
N PRO A 141 9.53 -15.56 -8.48
CA PRO A 141 10.37 -14.38 -8.27
C PRO A 141 11.88 -14.71 -8.34
N ARG A 142 12.29 -15.95 -8.09
CA ARG A 142 13.70 -16.35 -8.16
C ARG A 142 14.29 -16.28 -9.56
N LYS A 143 13.47 -16.39 -10.60
CA LYS A 143 13.90 -16.28 -12.01
C LYS A 143 14.16 -14.83 -12.44
N GLU A 144 13.70 -13.86 -11.68
CA GLU A 144 13.84 -12.44 -11.99
C GLU A 144 14.97 -11.79 -11.21
N ILE A 145 15.57 -12.50 -10.26
CA ILE A 145 16.79 -12.08 -9.58
C ILE A 145 17.95 -12.45 -10.50
N PRO A 146 18.78 -11.47 -10.93
CA PRO A 146 19.98 -11.77 -11.69
C PRO A 146 20.83 -12.81 -10.95
N PRO A 147 21.48 -13.75 -11.64
CA PRO A 147 22.38 -14.69 -11.00
C PRO A 147 23.41 -13.91 -10.18
N GLN A 148 23.48 -14.17 -8.89
CA GLN A 148 24.54 -13.61 -8.06
C GLN A 148 25.85 -14.22 -8.57
N GLU A 149 26.77 -13.36 -9.01
CA GLU A 149 28.13 -13.81 -9.28
C GLU A 149 28.68 -14.39 -7.98
N THR A 150 28.92 -15.68 -7.96
CA THR A 150 29.65 -16.32 -6.86
C THR A 150 31.00 -15.65 -6.76
N PRO A 151 31.41 -15.10 -5.59
CA PRO A 151 32.71 -14.51 -5.44
C PRO A 151 33.75 -15.55 -5.89
N ASN A 152 34.57 -15.17 -6.84
CA ASN A 152 35.63 -16.05 -7.33
C ASN A 152 36.63 -16.27 -6.19
N ASN A 153 36.54 -17.43 -5.54
CA ASN A 153 37.30 -17.80 -4.34
C ASN A 153 38.81 -18.03 -4.62
N SER A 154 39.30 -17.58 -5.79
CA SER A 154 40.70 -17.80 -6.22
C SER A 154 41.70 -16.77 -5.67
N SER A 155 41.32 -15.87 -4.77
CA SER A 155 42.25 -14.82 -4.26
C SER A 155 42.41 -14.73 -2.74
N LEU A 156 41.93 -15.70 -1.95
CA LEU A 156 42.24 -15.75 -0.51
C LEU A 156 43.36 -16.75 -0.24
N SER A 157 44.58 -16.42 -0.69
CA SER A 157 45.77 -17.01 -0.12
C SER A 157 46.08 -16.34 1.23
N PHE A 158 45.74 -16.98 2.32
CA PHE A 158 46.25 -16.59 3.64
C PHE A 158 47.77 -16.82 3.64
N ARG A 159 48.53 -15.74 3.67
CA ARG A 159 49.96 -15.81 4.07
C ARG A 159 50.01 -15.98 5.58
N THR A 160 50.32 -17.16 6.05
CA THR A 160 50.80 -17.40 7.44
C THR A 160 52.21 -16.86 7.53
N GLN A 161 52.42 -15.92 8.41
CA GLN A 161 53.73 -15.64 9.05
C GLN A 161 53.70 -16.18 10.45
#